data_801a986acf98b2dbc8f4baee86ef994b
#
_entry.id   801a986acf98b2dbc8f4baee86ef994b
#
_cell.length_a   1.000
_cell.length_b   1.000
_cell.length_c   1.000
_cell.angle_alpha   90.00
_cell.angle_beta   90.00
_cell.angle_gamma   90.00
#
_symmetry.space_group_name_H-M   'P 1'
#
loop_
_entity.id
_entity.type
_entity.pdbx_description
1 polymer ?
#
loop_
_entity_poly.entity_id
_entity_poly.type
_entity_poly.pdbx_seq_one_letter_code
_entity_poly.pdbx_strand_id
1 'polypeptide(L)'
;MKSSKYKSKSYSNASLSTDIGRAIYLIIVESPSKCGKIESYLGQDYKCIASKGHIRELNGLKNIDIKDNFKPTFSNVKEKGSHIKWMREIISKFKKDNVILATDDDREGEGIAWHICEVFKLSTDTTKRILFHEITQNAIMDAVKTPTHVDMNLVKAQQARQILDILVGFKVSPYLWK
;
A
#
# COMPACT_ATOMS: atom_id res chain seq x y z
N MET A 1 39.00 -18.77 15.68
CA MET A 1 37.63 -18.24 15.60
C MET A 1 37.60 -17.08 14.59
N LYS A 2 37.04 -17.30 13.39
CA LYS A 2 36.96 -16.26 12.36
C LYS A 2 35.57 -15.63 12.41
N SER A 3 35.50 -14.36 12.80
CA SER A 3 34.31 -13.52 12.83
C SER A 3 33.81 -13.25 11.40
N SER A 4 32.63 -13.78 11.06
CA SER A 4 31.94 -13.49 9.82
C SER A 4 31.33 -12.09 9.90
N LYS A 5 31.91 -11.13 9.20
CA LYS A 5 31.32 -9.81 8.98
C LYS A 5 30.16 -9.92 7.99
N TYR A 6 28.94 -9.87 8.49
CA TYR A 6 27.77 -9.61 7.66
C TYR A 6 27.91 -8.21 7.03
N LYS A 7 28.22 -8.16 5.73
CA LYS A 7 28.12 -6.94 4.94
C LYS A 7 26.62 -6.66 4.68
N SER A 8 26.08 -5.65 5.35
CA SER A 8 24.81 -5.05 4.96
C SER A 8 24.95 -4.52 3.53
N LYS A 9 24.21 -5.12 2.59
CA LYS A 9 24.05 -4.53 1.25
C LYS A 9 23.27 -3.22 1.40
N SER A 10 23.98 -2.10 1.32
CA SER A 10 23.36 -0.80 1.08
C SER A 10 22.66 -0.89 -0.28
N TYR A 11 21.33 -0.86 -0.27
CA TYR A 11 20.58 -0.61 -1.50
C TYR A 11 20.88 0.81 -1.93
N SER A 12 21.78 0.93 -2.92
CA SER A 12 22.10 2.17 -3.59
C SER A 12 20.80 2.83 -4.08
N ASN A 13 20.70 4.15 -3.86
CA ASN A 13 19.70 5.04 -4.45
C ASN A 13 19.87 5.05 -5.98
N ALA A 14 19.52 3.98 -6.67
CA ALA A 14 19.22 4.03 -8.07
C ALA A 14 18.02 4.97 -8.20
N SER A 15 18.17 6.08 -8.92
CA SER A 15 17.06 7.00 -9.21
C SER A 15 15.94 6.17 -9.81
N LEU A 16 14.82 6.05 -9.06
CA LEU A 16 13.66 5.30 -9.49
C LEU A 16 13.18 5.95 -10.80
N SER A 17 13.26 5.22 -11.91
CA SER A 17 12.80 5.73 -13.20
C SER A 17 11.32 6.10 -13.11
N THR A 18 10.98 7.27 -13.63
CA THR A 18 9.60 7.72 -13.80
C THR A 18 9.09 7.50 -15.21
N ASP A 19 9.86 6.77 -16.02
CA ASP A 19 9.43 6.41 -17.37
C ASP A 19 8.28 5.43 -17.33
N ILE A 20 7.16 5.80 -17.98
CA ILE A 20 5.96 4.99 -18.11
C ILE A 20 5.85 4.31 -19.48
N GLY A 21 6.79 4.58 -20.41
CA GLY A 21 6.71 4.10 -21.78
C GLY A 21 5.39 4.53 -22.45
N ARG A 22 4.69 3.58 -23.07
CA ARG A 22 3.38 3.80 -23.71
C ARG A 22 2.18 3.35 -22.85
N ALA A 23 2.42 3.07 -21.56
CA ALA A 23 1.37 2.54 -20.68
C ALA A 23 0.21 3.53 -20.52
N ILE A 24 -1.00 2.98 -20.61
CA ILE A 24 -2.26 3.70 -20.45
C ILE A 24 -2.82 3.47 -19.04
N TYR A 25 -2.57 2.28 -18.47
CA TYR A 25 -3.04 1.85 -17.16
C TYR A 25 -1.90 1.74 -16.17
N LEU A 26 -2.18 2.13 -14.93
CA LEU A 26 -1.26 2.00 -13.81
C LEU A 26 -1.81 1.01 -12.79
N ILE A 27 -1.05 -0.05 -12.48
CA ILE A 27 -1.36 -0.97 -11.39
C ILE A 27 -0.46 -0.65 -10.20
N ILE A 28 -1.06 -0.56 -9.02
CA ILE A 28 -0.34 -0.32 -7.77
C ILE A 28 -0.49 -1.55 -6.88
N VAL A 29 0.61 -2.27 -6.69
CA VAL A 29 0.71 -3.45 -5.81
C VAL A 29 1.35 -3.10 -4.48
N GLU A 30 1.35 -4.02 -3.53
CA GLU A 30 2.06 -3.86 -2.27
C GLU A 30 3.56 -4.14 -2.42
N SER A 31 3.92 -5.30 -3.00
CA SER A 31 5.31 -5.77 -3.11
C SER A 31 5.89 -5.57 -4.51
N PRO A 32 7.12 -5.01 -4.62
CA PRO A 32 7.77 -4.80 -5.92
C PRO A 32 8.08 -6.11 -6.66
N SER A 33 8.17 -7.25 -5.96
CA SER A 33 8.41 -8.56 -6.56
C SER A 33 7.29 -9.01 -7.51
N LYS A 34 6.08 -8.47 -7.34
CA LYS A 34 4.91 -8.77 -8.17
C LYS A 34 4.91 -8.01 -9.51
N CYS A 35 5.55 -6.83 -9.57
CA CYS A 35 5.43 -5.90 -10.71
C CYS A 35 5.84 -6.53 -12.05
N GLY A 36 7.03 -7.12 -12.12
CA GLY A 36 7.55 -7.64 -13.39
C GLY A 36 6.68 -8.74 -14.00
N LYS A 37 6.12 -9.63 -13.17
CA LYS A 37 5.20 -10.68 -13.66
C LYS A 37 3.89 -10.09 -14.15
N ILE A 38 3.31 -9.15 -13.42
CA ILE A 38 2.05 -8.50 -13.79
C ILE A 38 2.20 -7.76 -15.10
N GLU A 39 3.26 -6.95 -15.27
CA GLU A 39 3.56 -6.27 -16.54
C GLU A 39 3.74 -7.26 -17.70
N SER A 40 4.44 -8.38 -17.47
CA SER A 40 4.64 -9.39 -18.52
C SER A 40 3.35 -10.08 -18.96
N TYR A 41 2.37 -10.24 -18.08
CA TYR A 41 1.08 -10.87 -18.39
C TYR A 41 0.10 -9.91 -19.08
N LEU A 42 0.11 -8.63 -18.70
CA LEU A 42 -0.84 -7.63 -19.20
C LEU A 42 -0.30 -6.85 -20.40
N GLY A 43 1.01 -6.92 -20.64
CA GLY A 43 1.64 -6.26 -21.78
C GLY A 43 1.92 -4.77 -21.59
N GLN A 44 2.33 -4.11 -22.67
CA GLN A 44 2.94 -2.77 -22.65
C GLN A 44 1.96 -1.62 -22.34
N ASP A 45 0.66 -1.89 -22.35
CA ASP A 45 -0.36 -0.89 -22.01
C ASP A 45 -0.49 -0.71 -20.48
N TYR A 46 0.16 -1.57 -19.71
CA TYR A 46 0.13 -1.54 -18.25
C TYR A 46 1.50 -1.26 -17.65
N LYS A 47 1.56 -0.32 -16.72
CA LYS A 47 2.69 -0.08 -15.84
C LYS A 47 2.34 -0.55 -14.44
N CYS A 48 3.28 -1.21 -13.75
CA CYS A 48 3.09 -1.65 -12.40
C CYS A 48 4.11 -1.00 -11.48
N ILE A 49 3.64 -0.45 -10.36
CA ILE A 49 4.48 0.10 -9.29
C ILE A 49 4.09 -0.51 -7.96
N ALA A 50 4.96 -0.42 -6.97
CA ALA A 50 4.70 -0.94 -5.63
C ALA A 50 4.72 0.15 -4.56
N SER A 51 3.79 0.08 -3.60
CA SER A 51 3.79 0.92 -2.39
C SER A 51 4.90 0.54 -1.41
N LYS A 52 5.42 -0.68 -1.54
CA LYS A 52 6.39 -1.30 -0.60
C LYS A 52 5.82 -1.43 0.83
N GLY A 53 4.54 -1.81 0.94
CA GLY A 53 3.78 -1.88 2.18
C GLY A 53 3.16 -0.54 2.58
N HIS A 54 2.88 -0.35 3.86
CA HIS A 54 2.20 0.85 4.36
C HIS A 54 2.96 2.14 4.05
N ILE A 55 2.26 3.14 3.52
CA ILE A 55 2.77 4.49 3.25
C ILE A 55 2.30 5.52 4.28
N ARG A 56 1.33 5.16 5.13
CA ARG A 56 0.87 5.91 6.30
C ARG A 56 0.92 5.03 7.54
N GLU A 57 1.02 5.64 8.69
CA GLU A 57 1.09 4.98 9.97
C GLU A 57 0.30 5.72 11.05
N LEU A 58 -0.13 4.97 12.08
CA LEU A 58 -0.76 5.51 13.27
C LEU A 58 0.28 5.51 14.41
N ASN A 59 0.82 6.70 14.72
CA ASN A 59 1.96 6.88 15.64
C ASN A 59 1.52 7.01 17.11
N GLY A 60 1.10 5.89 17.68
CA GLY A 60 0.85 5.79 19.13
C GLY A 60 -0.43 6.50 19.60
N LEU A 61 -0.61 6.48 20.92
CA LEU A 61 -1.86 6.89 21.59
C LEU A 61 -2.25 8.36 21.34
N LYS A 62 -1.30 9.26 21.17
CA LYS A 62 -1.54 10.69 20.93
C LYS A 62 -2.28 10.98 19.61
N ASN A 63 -2.25 10.03 18.69
CA ASN A 63 -2.89 10.13 17.39
C ASN A 63 -4.27 9.46 17.34
N ILE A 64 -4.81 9.08 18.51
CA ILE A 64 -6.14 8.51 18.67
C ILE A 64 -6.95 9.48 19.53
N ASP A 65 -7.99 10.08 18.97
CA ASP A 65 -8.90 10.92 19.72
C ASP A 65 -9.96 10.05 20.43
N ILE A 66 -9.69 9.77 21.72
CA ILE A 66 -10.57 8.93 22.54
C ILE A 66 -11.96 9.59 22.73
N LYS A 67 -12.02 10.93 22.72
CA LYS A 67 -13.27 11.68 22.92
C LYS A 67 -14.13 11.72 21.66
N ASP A 68 -13.50 11.66 20.48
CA ASP A 68 -14.15 11.59 19.17
C ASP A 68 -14.17 10.12 18.68
N ASN A 69 -14.80 9.24 19.44
CA ASN A 69 -15.02 7.84 19.08
C ASN A 69 -13.76 7.10 18.60
N PHE A 70 -12.63 7.33 19.28
CA PHE A 70 -11.32 6.74 18.96
C PHE A 70 -10.82 7.06 17.55
N LYS A 71 -11.18 8.20 17.01
CA LYS A 71 -10.80 8.61 15.66
C LYS A 71 -9.30 8.65 15.48
N PRO A 72 -8.75 7.88 14.51
CA PRO A 72 -7.32 7.85 14.26
C PRO A 72 -6.87 8.99 13.36
N THR A 73 -5.68 9.54 13.65
CA THR A 73 -4.99 10.50 12.79
C THR A 73 -3.73 9.86 12.22
N PHE A 74 -3.77 9.51 10.93
CA PHE A 74 -2.64 8.89 10.24
C PHE A 74 -1.68 9.95 9.71
N SER A 75 -0.37 9.66 9.79
CA SER A 75 0.70 10.43 9.16
C SER A 75 1.44 9.60 8.11
N ASN A 76 2.07 10.27 7.16
CA ASN A 76 2.93 9.57 6.20
C ASN A 76 4.15 9.00 6.94
N VAL A 77 4.55 7.77 6.57
CA VAL A 77 5.79 7.14 7.06
C VAL A 77 6.97 8.00 6.62
N LYS A 78 7.75 8.52 7.57
CA LYS A 78 8.83 9.51 7.32
C LYS A 78 9.88 8.98 6.34
N GLU A 79 10.29 7.73 6.52
CA GLU A 79 11.30 7.05 5.72
C GLU A 79 10.86 6.82 4.27
N LYS A 80 9.56 6.92 4.00
CA LYS A 80 8.96 6.75 2.67
C LYS A 80 8.70 8.06 1.93
N GLY A 81 9.10 9.20 2.47
CA GLY A 81 8.83 10.51 1.87
C GLY A 81 9.27 10.62 0.40
N SER A 82 10.50 10.18 0.08
CA SER A 82 11.01 10.16 -1.29
C SER A 82 10.24 9.17 -2.19
N HIS A 83 9.86 8.01 -1.66
CA HIS A 83 9.09 7.01 -2.39
C HIS A 83 7.66 7.51 -2.69
N ILE A 84 7.00 8.13 -1.71
CA ILE A 84 5.68 8.75 -1.90
C ILE A 84 5.74 9.85 -2.96
N LYS A 85 6.80 10.68 -2.95
CA LYS A 85 7.01 11.71 -3.98
C LYS A 85 7.14 11.09 -5.37
N TRP A 86 7.95 10.04 -5.52
CA TRP A 86 8.12 9.31 -6.76
C TRP A 86 6.80 8.66 -7.23
N MET A 87 6.05 7.99 -6.35
CA MET A 87 4.74 7.44 -6.69
C MET A 87 3.78 8.54 -7.19
N ARG A 88 3.77 9.71 -6.53
CA ARG A 88 2.93 10.84 -6.93
C ARG A 88 3.25 11.33 -8.32
N GLU A 89 4.54 11.41 -8.67
CA GLU A 89 4.99 11.81 -10.00
C GLU A 89 4.52 10.80 -11.06
N ILE A 90 4.63 9.50 -10.80
CA ILE A 90 4.12 8.48 -11.73
C ILE A 90 2.61 8.53 -11.85
N ILE A 91 1.89 8.53 -10.73
CA ILE A 91 0.42 8.52 -10.72
C ILE A 91 -0.14 9.75 -11.47
N SER A 92 0.54 10.90 -11.37
CA SER A 92 0.11 12.12 -12.07
C SER A 92 0.17 12.03 -13.59
N LYS A 93 0.88 11.05 -14.15
CA LYS A 93 0.98 10.82 -15.61
C LYS A 93 -0.19 10.01 -16.16
N PHE A 94 -1.03 9.46 -15.29
CA PHE A 94 -2.19 8.64 -15.68
C PHE A 94 -3.50 9.37 -15.37
N LYS A 95 -4.54 9.06 -16.16
CA LYS A 95 -5.90 9.45 -15.79
C LYS A 95 -6.31 8.68 -14.54
N LYS A 96 -7.05 9.30 -13.62
CA LYS A 96 -7.46 8.66 -12.36
C LYS A 96 -8.23 7.36 -12.58
N ASP A 97 -9.09 7.31 -13.61
CA ASP A 97 -9.87 6.12 -13.97
C ASP A 97 -9.02 4.96 -14.48
N ASN A 98 -7.76 5.22 -14.85
CA ASN A 98 -6.81 4.24 -15.33
C ASN A 98 -5.84 3.77 -14.23
N VAL A 99 -6.01 4.24 -13.00
CA VAL A 99 -5.27 3.75 -11.83
C VAL A 99 -6.04 2.59 -11.22
N ILE A 100 -5.35 1.47 -11.01
CA ILE A 100 -5.89 0.22 -10.51
C ILE A 100 -5.10 -0.18 -9.26
N LEU A 101 -5.79 -0.43 -8.16
CA LEU A 101 -5.21 -0.94 -6.93
C LEU A 101 -5.20 -2.47 -6.96
N ALA A 102 -4.08 -3.07 -6.60
CA ALA A 102 -3.86 -4.52 -6.62
C ALA A 102 -3.06 -4.97 -5.38
N THR A 103 -3.44 -4.45 -4.22
CA THR A 103 -2.93 -4.88 -2.92
C THR A 103 -3.52 -6.23 -2.54
N ASP A 104 -2.94 -6.92 -1.56
CA ASP A 104 -3.32 -8.28 -1.19
C ASP A 104 -4.80 -8.34 -0.74
N ASP A 105 -5.41 -9.52 -0.92
CA ASP A 105 -6.82 -9.76 -0.59
C ASP A 105 -6.97 -10.12 0.90
N ASP A 106 -6.65 -9.13 1.75
CA ASP A 106 -6.84 -9.21 3.18
C ASP A 106 -7.10 -7.81 3.77
N ARG A 107 -7.34 -7.75 5.07
CA ARG A 107 -7.61 -6.47 5.77
C ARG A 107 -6.45 -5.49 5.71
N GLU A 108 -5.22 -5.97 5.74
CA GLU A 108 -4.02 -5.13 5.64
C GLU A 108 -3.89 -4.53 4.23
N GLY A 109 -4.08 -5.35 3.19
CA GLY A 109 -4.09 -4.89 1.80
C GLY A 109 -5.21 -3.90 1.52
N GLU A 110 -6.39 -4.06 2.14
CA GLU A 110 -7.49 -3.11 2.05
C GLU A 110 -7.14 -1.77 2.72
N GLY A 111 -6.51 -1.81 3.89
CA GLY A 111 -5.99 -0.62 4.56
C GLY A 111 -4.92 0.11 3.73
N ILE A 112 -4.03 -0.63 3.08
CA ILE A 112 -3.01 -0.05 2.18
C ILE A 112 -3.69 0.60 0.97
N ALA A 113 -4.67 -0.05 0.34
CA ALA A 113 -5.43 0.49 -0.77
C ALA A 113 -6.11 1.82 -0.40
N TRP A 114 -6.78 1.87 0.75
CA TRP A 114 -7.37 3.09 1.28
C TRP A 114 -6.33 4.19 1.52
N HIS A 115 -5.19 3.86 2.12
CA HIS A 115 -4.12 4.83 2.34
C HIS A 115 -3.55 5.39 1.03
N ILE A 116 -3.47 4.57 -0.03
CA ILE A 116 -3.07 5.02 -1.37
C ILE A 116 -4.10 6.03 -1.91
N CYS A 117 -5.39 5.73 -1.80
CA CYS A 117 -6.45 6.65 -2.21
C CYS A 117 -6.34 8.01 -1.48
N GLU A 118 -6.16 7.99 -0.17
CA GLU A 118 -6.03 9.20 0.66
C GLU A 118 -4.82 10.07 0.27
N VAL A 119 -3.63 9.45 0.15
CA VAL A 119 -2.37 10.18 -0.14
C VAL A 119 -2.36 10.77 -1.55
N PHE A 120 -2.94 10.06 -2.52
CA PHE A 120 -2.89 10.48 -3.93
C PHE A 120 -4.19 11.10 -4.44
N LYS A 121 -5.17 11.33 -3.54
CA LYS A 121 -6.45 11.97 -3.88
C LYS A 121 -7.23 11.18 -4.95
N LEU A 122 -7.24 9.87 -4.81
CA LEU A 122 -8.08 8.96 -5.56
C LEU A 122 -9.38 8.72 -4.80
N SER A 123 -10.49 8.51 -5.51
CA SER A 123 -11.77 8.20 -4.87
C SER A 123 -11.83 6.71 -4.51
N THR A 124 -12.20 6.38 -3.29
CA THR A 124 -12.42 4.99 -2.85
C THR A 124 -13.59 4.33 -3.60
N ASP A 125 -14.57 5.13 -4.01
CA ASP A 125 -15.80 4.64 -4.63
C ASP A 125 -15.67 4.38 -6.14
N THR A 126 -14.67 5.00 -6.80
CA THR A 126 -14.51 4.91 -8.26
C THR A 126 -13.18 4.33 -8.70
N THR A 127 -12.16 4.33 -7.82
CA THR A 127 -10.87 3.74 -8.17
C THR A 127 -10.98 2.23 -8.21
N LYS A 128 -10.64 1.65 -9.35
CA LYS A 128 -10.68 0.21 -9.58
C LYS A 128 -9.75 -0.52 -8.62
N ARG A 129 -10.23 -1.60 -8.03
CA ARG A 129 -9.44 -2.54 -7.23
C ARG A 129 -9.57 -3.94 -7.85
N ILE A 130 -8.45 -4.63 -8.02
CA ILE A 130 -8.43 -6.01 -8.48
C ILE A 130 -7.91 -6.91 -7.37
N LEU A 131 -8.52 -8.07 -7.24
CA LEU A 131 -8.19 -9.09 -6.25
C LEU A 131 -7.74 -10.35 -6.98
N PHE A 132 -6.64 -10.94 -6.53
CA PHE A 132 -6.16 -12.22 -7.03
C PHE A 132 -5.38 -12.94 -5.93
N HIS A 133 -5.59 -14.25 -5.83
CA HIS A 133 -4.95 -15.10 -4.81
C HIS A 133 -3.63 -15.69 -5.29
N GLU A 134 -3.39 -15.67 -6.60
CA GLU A 134 -2.16 -16.20 -7.21
C GLU A 134 -1.69 -15.29 -8.36
N ILE A 135 -0.38 -15.32 -8.64
CA ILE A 135 0.21 -14.52 -9.72
C ILE A 135 0.39 -15.42 -10.95
N THR A 136 -0.73 -15.80 -11.54
CA THR A 136 -0.81 -16.49 -12.83
C THR A 136 -1.41 -15.58 -13.89
N GLN A 137 -1.11 -15.83 -15.16
CA GLN A 137 -1.63 -15.01 -16.25
C GLN A 137 -3.16 -14.98 -16.25
N ASN A 138 -3.80 -16.14 -16.11
CA ASN A 138 -5.26 -16.24 -16.13
C ASN A 138 -5.89 -15.45 -14.96
N ALA A 139 -5.40 -15.65 -13.73
CA ALA A 139 -5.92 -14.97 -12.55
C ALA A 139 -5.80 -13.44 -12.68
N ILE A 140 -4.66 -12.94 -13.17
CA ILE A 140 -4.46 -11.49 -13.36
C ILE A 140 -5.36 -10.94 -14.46
N MET A 141 -5.45 -11.62 -15.61
CA MET A 141 -6.31 -11.19 -16.73
C MET A 141 -7.79 -11.19 -16.33
N ASP A 142 -8.24 -12.17 -15.56
CA ASP A 142 -9.64 -12.24 -15.13
C ASP A 142 -9.93 -11.19 -14.05
N ALA A 143 -9.01 -10.93 -13.11
CA ALA A 143 -9.15 -9.88 -12.13
C ALA A 143 -9.29 -8.48 -12.79
N VAL A 144 -8.54 -8.21 -13.86
CA VAL A 144 -8.64 -6.92 -14.58
C VAL A 144 -10.00 -6.76 -15.29
N LYS A 145 -10.64 -7.86 -15.72
CA LYS A 145 -11.97 -7.82 -16.36
C LYS A 145 -13.09 -7.57 -15.35
N THR A 146 -12.90 -7.97 -14.09
CA THR A 146 -13.92 -7.90 -13.04
C THR A 146 -13.42 -7.09 -11.82
N PRO A 147 -13.09 -5.79 -12.02
CA PRO A 147 -12.62 -4.95 -10.92
C PRO A 147 -13.72 -4.68 -9.91
N THR A 148 -13.35 -4.53 -8.66
CA THR A 148 -14.16 -4.06 -7.54
C THR A 148 -13.70 -2.67 -7.09
N HIS A 149 -14.06 -2.25 -5.89
CA HIS A 149 -13.64 -1.00 -5.24
C HIS A 149 -13.16 -1.30 -3.81
N VAL A 150 -12.62 -0.29 -3.15
CA VAL A 150 -12.16 -0.40 -1.75
C VAL A 150 -13.35 -0.72 -0.83
N ASP A 151 -13.27 -1.80 -0.06
CA ASP A 151 -14.26 -2.14 0.96
C ASP A 151 -14.00 -1.37 2.25
N MET A 152 -14.79 -0.33 2.47
CA MET A 152 -14.68 0.52 3.65
C MET A 152 -15.00 -0.20 4.96
N ASN A 153 -15.69 -1.35 4.95
CA ASN A 153 -15.91 -2.14 6.16
C ASN A 153 -14.63 -2.86 6.57
N LEU A 154 -13.90 -3.43 5.61
CA LEU A 154 -12.57 -4.04 5.85
C LEU A 154 -11.56 -2.98 6.28
N VAL A 155 -11.57 -1.78 5.68
CA VAL A 155 -10.73 -0.65 6.09
C VAL A 155 -11.00 -0.29 7.56
N LYS A 156 -12.27 -0.13 7.95
CA LYS A 156 -12.67 0.18 9.33
C LYS A 156 -12.25 -0.93 10.30
N ALA A 157 -12.40 -2.19 9.90
CA ALA A 157 -11.98 -3.34 10.70
C ALA A 157 -10.46 -3.35 10.93
N GLN A 158 -9.66 -3.03 9.91
CA GLN A 158 -8.22 -2.91 10.01
C GLN A 158 -7.81 -1.73 10.92
N GLN A 159 -8.46 -0.57 10.78
CA GLN A 159 -8.22 0.60 11.64
C GLN A 159 -8.56 0.30 13.10
N ALA A 160 -9.70 -0.36 13.37
CA ALA A 160 -10.10 -0.75 14.72
C ALA A 160 -9.06 -1.68 15.36
N ARG A 161 -8.51 -2.63 14.61
CA ARG A 161 -7.43 -3.50 15.08
C ARG A 161 -6.18 -2.71 15.44
N GLN A 162 -5.73 -1.80 14.57
CA GLN A 162 -4.55 -0.96 14.86
C GLN A 162 -4.74 -0.11 16.11
N ILE A 163 -5.94 0.47 16.29
CA ILE A 163 -6.28 1.25 17.48
C ILE A 163 -6.24 0.35 18.73
N LEU A 164 -6.84 -0.84 18.68
CA LEU A 164 -6.82 -1.79 19.79
C LEU A 164 -5.40 -2.23 20.16
N ASP A 165 -4.56 -2.54 19.17
CA ASP A 165 -3.16 -2.94 19.40
C ASP A 165 -2.38 -1.82 20.10
N ILE A 166 -2.60 -0.55 19.72
CA ILE A 166 -1.99 0.62 20.38
C ILE A 166 -2.53 0.78 21.80
N LEU A 167 -3.85 0.69 22.02
CA LEU A 167 -4.46 0.84 23.35
C LEU A 167 -3.98 -0.25 24.29
N VAL A 168 -3.93 -1.50 23.86
CA VAL A 168 -3.44 -2.63 24.64
C VAL A 168 -1.94 -2.44 24.95
N GLY A 169 -1.14 -2.12 23.95
CA GLY A 169 0.30 -1.90 24.12
C GLY A 169 0.64 -0.78 25.11
N PHE A 170 -0.10 0.34 25.07
CA PHE A 170 0.19 1.50 25.93
C PHE A 170 -0.54 1.50 27.28
N LYS A 171 -1.75 0.90 27.35
CA LYS A 171 -2.59 0.96 28.55
C LYS A 171 -2.55 -0.32 29.38
N VAL A 172 -2.48 -1.50 28.74
CA VAL A 172 -2.58 -2.80 29.40
C VAL A 172 -1.19 -3.40 29.66
N SER A 173 -0.31 -3.39 28.67
CA SER A 173 1.01 -4.00 28.75
C SER A 173 1.83 -3.55 29.99
N PRO A 174 1.84 -2.28 30.41
CA PRO A 174 2.57 -1.85 31.61
C PRO A 174 2.12 -2.53 32.91
N TYR A 175 0.87 -3.02 32.99
CA TYR A 175 0.37 -3.74 34.16
C TYR A 175 0.77 -5.22 34.19
N LEU A 176 1.18 -5.78 33.06
CA LEU A 176 1.60 -7.18 32.95
C LEU A 176 3.07 -7.39 33.35
N TRP A 177 3.84 -6.32 33.42
CA TRP A 177 5.28 -6.35 33.73
C TRP A 177 5.62 -5.80 35.13
N LYS A 178 4.61 -5.59 35.98
CA LYS A 178 4.76 -5.32 37.41
C LYS A 178 4.59 -6.61 38.18
#